data_7078cfb811d6ed6a8cf687d06b73ae13
#
_entry.id   7078cfb811d6ed6a8cf687d06b73ae13
#
_cell.length_a   1.000
_cell.length_b   1.000
_cell.length_c   1.000
_cell.angle_alpha   90.00
_cell.angle_beta   90.00
_cell.angle_gamma   90.00
#
_symmetry.space_group_name_H-M   'P 1'
#
loop_
_entity.id
_entity.type
_entity.pdbx_description
1 polymer ?
#
loop_
_entity_poly.entity_id
_entity_poly.type
_entity_poly.pdbx_seq_one_letter_code
_entity_poly.pdbx_strand_id
1 'polypeptide(L)'
;MRNREFVSLWFVGGALNTVRWLEMLAVSVAVFEITESPFAVAMMVIVRFLPLALVGALTGALAERINRRVALFTSMLAVGAASFWFGVMAQNGHVTLWLLTASALLNGLLWAFDNPVRRTLYADVVAPVQLGSAMTLDTVTSNGTRFLGPILGGLFLEYAGIHGVFFLGSLLYVIATLVTLFGTRVAGSQQSGGGLSVFSALWNGFQLLRQERTLQGLMAVTVVWNVWGFPFFSMIPVMGKQTLGLTPLPIGVLMSAEGMGALSGALLILAFAELRHYRYLYTYGTLLFLFMAFAFSQVESFLPAAGFLFLAGIGAGFFSAMQGALVMLCTPVEARGRMMGVLSVCIGLSTLGFLHIGLLGQWFGAELAIVICTLEGFLALLLVCRLWPEVLAPQTLP
;
A
#
# COMPACT_ATOMS: atom_id res chain seq x y z
N MET A 1 -11.70 11.62 -21.27
CA MET A 1 -12.59 10.73 -20.51
C MET A 1 -13.80 11.52 -20.00
N ARG A 2 -14.91 11.55 -20.76
CA ARG A 2 -16.15 12.27 -20.39
C ARG A 2 -17.21 11.33 -19.79
N ASN A 3 -16.82 10.12 -19.34
CA ASN A 3 -17.77 9.17 -18.75
C ASN A 3 -17.97 9.54 -17.26
N ARG A 4 -19.17 10.03 -16.94
CA ARG A 4 -19.55 10.43 -15.57
C ARG A 4 -19.39 9.30 -14.55
N GLU A 5 -19.70 8.08 -14.94
CA GLU A 5 -19.60 6.92 -14.05
C GLU A 5 -18.15 6.59 -13.70
N PHE A 6 -17.25 6.65 -14.70
CA PHE A 6 -15.82 6.50 -14.45
C PHE A 6 -15.28 7.60 -13.50
N VAL A 7 -15.61 8.86 -13.76
CA VAL A 7 -15.18 9.98 -12.90
C VAL A 7 -15.67 9.81 -11.47
N SER A 8 -16.92 9.34 -11.28
CA SER A 8 -17.49 9.06 -9.96
C SER A 8 -16.73 7.95 -9.23
N LEU A 9 -16.48 6.81 -9.89
CA LEU A 9 -15.71 5.69 -9.33
C LEU A 9 -14.25 6.07 -9.03
N TRP A 10 -13.63 6.86 -9.91
CA TRP A 10 -12.29 7.38 -9.72
C TRP A 10 -12.20 8.32 -8.51
N PHE A 11 -13.14 9.25 -8.35
CA PHE A 11 -13.24 10.12 -7.19
C PHE A 11 -13.42 9.33 -5.89
N VAL A 12 -14.29 8.31 -5.88
CA VAL A 12 -14.48 7.38 -4.76
C VAL A 12 -13.14 6.73 -4.39
N GLY A 13 -12.40 6.23 -5.37
CA GLY A 13 -11.07 5.65 -5.12
C GLY A 13 -10.09 6.62 -4.49
N GLY A 14 -10.07 7.88 -4.96
CA GLY A 14 -9.26 8.95 -4.37
C GLY A 14 -9.66 9.22 -2.91
N ALA A 15 -10.94 9.36 -2.62
CA ALA A 15 -11.44 9.60 -1.27
C ALA A 15 -11.06 8.46 -0.31
N LEU A 16 -11.33 7.20 -0.69
CA LEU A 16 -11.03 6.02 0.13
C LEU A 16 -9.52 5.86 0.38
N ASN A 17 -8.69 6.08 -0.65
CA ASN A 17 -7.24 6.05 -0.50
C ASN A 17 -6.73 7.17 0.40
N THR A 18 -7.32 8.37 0.33
CA THR A 18 -6.98 9.49 1.23
C THR A 18 -7.26 9.11 2.68
N VAL A 19 -8.47 8.59 2.99
CA VAL A 19 -8.82 8.14 4.35
C VAL A 19 -7.84 7.06 4.83
N ARG A 20 -7.46 6.13 3.96
CA ARG A 20 -6.51 5.07 4.29
C ARG A 20 -5.18 5.61 4.81
N TRP A 21 -4.59 6.57 4.11
CA TRP A 21 -3.29 7.13 4.48
C TRP A 21 -3.37 8.09 5.66
N LEU A 22 -4.42 8.90 5.75
CA LEU A 22 -4.58 9.80 6.89
C LEU A 22 -4.81 9.04 8.20
N GLU A 23 -5.68 8.00 8.21
CA GLU A 23 -5.89 7.17 9.38
C GLU A 23 -4.66 6.31 9.71
N MET A 24 -3.90 5.86 8.71
CA MET A 24 -2.69 5.08 8.95
C MET A 24 -1.67 5.88 9.78
N LEU A 25 -1.43 7.14 9.43
CA LEU A 25 -0.58 8.02 10.23
C LEU A 25 -1.17 8.24 11.62
N ALA A 26 -2.43 8.69 11.67
CA ALA A 26 -3.03 9.13 12.94
C ALA A 26 -3.14 7.98 13.96
N VAL A 27 -3.53 6.79 13.50
CA VAL A 27 -3.57 5.58 14.35
C VAL A 27 -2.16 5.19 14.80
N SER A 28 -1.16 5.24 13.91
CA SER A 28 0.23 4.91 14.28
C SER A 28 0.78 5.85 15.35
N VAL A 29 0.57 7.16 15.20
CA VAL A 29 0.98 8.16 16.20
C VAL A 29 0.23 7.97 17.51
N ALA A 30 -1.11 7.82 17.47
CA ALA A 30 -1.92 7.64 18.68
C ALA A 30 -1.59 6.34 19.42
N VAL A 31 -1.34 5.25 18.70
CA VAL A 31 -0.89 3.98 19.32
C VAL A 31 0.46 4.16 19.98
N PHE A 32 1.41 4.84 19.34
CA PHE A 32 2.70 5.10 19.96
C PHE A 32 2.58 6.00 21.20
N GLU A 33 1.73 7.03 21.17
CA GLU A 33 1.48 7.92 22.33
C GLU A 33 0.87 7.18 23.54
N ILE A 34 0.01 6.15 23.29
CA ILE A 34 -0.59 5.37 24.37
C ILE A 34 0.33 4.27 24.90
N THR A 35 1.14 3.65 24.03
CA THR A 35 1.84 2.41 24.37
C THR A 35 3.36 2.59 24.51
N GLU A 36 3.92 3.66 23.96
CA GLU A 36 5.36 3.89 23.81
C GLU A 36 6.10 2.71 23.15
N SER A 37 5.36 1.87 22.39
CA SER A 37 5.84 0.62 21.84
C SER A 37 5.91 0.65 20.30
N PRO A 38 7.12 0.60 19.72
CA PRO A 38 7.32 0.41 18.28
C PRO A 38 6.66 -0.87 17.75
N PHE A 39 6.66 -1.92 18.58
CA PHE A 39 5.98 -3.19 18.25
C PHE A 39 4.47 -3.00 18.10
N ALA A 40 3.83 -2.27 19.00
CA ALA A 40 2.40 -2.00 18.91
C ALA A 40 2.04 -1.23 17.62
N VAL A 41 2.88 -0.27 17.21
CA VAL A 41 2.71 0.46 15.95
C VAL A 41 2.81 -0.49 14.75
N ALA A 42 3.83 -1.35 14.70
CA ALA A 42 3.98 -2.34 13.65
C ALA A 42 2.80 -3.33 13.60
N MET A 43 2.29 -3.76 14.77
CA MET A 43 1.11 -4.62 14.86
C MET A 43 -0.17 -3.95 14.31
N MET A 44 -0.35 -2.65 14.47
CA MET A 44 -1.49 -1.94 13.85
C MET A 44 -1.42 -1.99 12.32
N VAL A 45 -0.24 -1.90 11.74
CA VAL A 45 -0.06 -2.04 10.30
C VAL A 45 -0.38 -3.49 9.88
N ILE A 46 0.08 -4.49 10.62
CA ILE A 46 -0.27 -5.90 10.37
C ILE A 46 -1.79 -6.10 10.40
N VAL A 47 -2.46 -5.64 11.44
CA VAL A 47 -3.93 -5.75 11.57
C VAL A 47 -4.66 -5.13 10.39
N ARG A 48 -4.16 -3.99 9.88
CA ARG A 48 -4.72 -3.32 8.71
C ARG A 48 -4.55 -4.12 7.42
N PHE A 49 -3.39 -4.77 7.21
CA PHE A 49 -3.10 -5.55 6.00
C PHE A 49 -3.62 -7.00 6.07
N LEU A 50 -3.86 -7.52 7.27
CA LEU A 50 -4.31 -8.89 7.51
C LEU A 50 -5.58 -9.27 6.71
N PRO A 51 -6.64 -8.44 6.64
CA PRO A 51 -7.81 -8.74 5.83
C PRO A 51 -7.48 -8.94 4.35
N LEU A 52 -6.58 -8.16 3.80
CA LEU A 52 -6.17 -8.30 2.40
C LEU A 52 -5.50 -9.65 2.15
N ALA A 53 -4.64 -10.08 3.09
CA ALA A 53 -3.94 -11.36 3.00
C ALA A 53 -4.91 -12.57 3.15
N LEU A 54 -5.88 -12.49 4.08
CA LEU A 54 -6.79 -13.59 4.39
C LEU A 54 -8.01 -13.66 3.46
N VAL A 55 -8.58 -12.52 3.11
CA VAL A 55 -9.89 -12.42 2.45
C VAL A 55 -9.77 -11.90 1.02
N GLY A 56 -8.64 -11.31 0.62
CA GLY A 56 -8.47 -10.70 -0.69
C GLY A 56 -8.76 -11.63 -1.88
N ALA A 57 -8.37 -12.91 -1.77
CA ALA A 57 -8.70 -13.90 -2.78
C ALA A 57 -10.20 -14.29 -2.79
N LEU A 58 -10.84 -14.29 -1.61
CA LEU A 58 -12.26 -14.60 -1.44
C LEU A 58 -13.14 -13.43 -1.90
N THR A 59 -12.70 -12.18 -1.69
CA THR A 59 -13.44 -10.99 -2.13
C THR A 59 -13.55 -10.91 -3.64
N GLY A 60 -12.53 -11.36 -4.40
CA GLY A 60 -12.60 -11.49 -5.85
C GLY A 60 -13.73 -12.43 -6.29
N ALA A 61 -13.79 -13.63 -5.70
CA ALA A 61 -14.83 -14.62 -5.99
C ALA A 61 -16.22 -14.18 -5.51
N LEU A 62 -16.31 -13.49 -4.38
CA LEU A 62 -17.57 -12.95 -3.85
C LEU A 62 -18.09 -11.80 -4.71
N ALA A 63 -17.21 -10.93 -5.20
CA ALA A 63 -17.54 -9.80 -6.07
C ALA A 63 -18.18 -10.24 -7.40
N GLU A 64 -17.99 -11.50 -7.81
CA GLU A 64 -18.65 -12.06 -9.00
C GLU A 64 -20.12 -12.45 -8.74
N ARG A 65 -20.49 -12.70 -7.48
CA ARG A 65 -21.82 -13.21 -7.09
C ARG A 65 -22.78 -12.14 -6.58
N ILE A 66 -22.28 -10.97 -6.23
CA ILE A 66 -23.06 -9.88 -5.62
C ILE A 66 -23.16 -8.68 -6.54
N ASN A 67 -24.18 -7.86 -6.33
CA ASN A 67 -24.25 -6.56 -6.98
C ASN A 67 -23.12 -5.66 -6.46
N ARG A 68 -22.07 -5.49 -7.27
CA ARG A 68 -20.83 -4.79 -6.92
C ARG A 68 -21.09 -3.36 -6.45
N ARG A 69 -22.06 -2.68 -7.06
CA ARG A 69 -22.43 -1.30 -6.67
C ARG A 69 -23.06 -1.28 -5.29
N VAL A 70 -24.01 -2.16 -5.01
CA VAL A 70 -24.68 -2.24 -3.70
C VAL A 70 -23.67 -2.61 -2.62
N ALA A 71 -22.82 -3.58 -2.91
CA ALA A 71 -21.80 -4.03 -1.97
C ALA A 71 -20.75 -2.93 -1.67
N LEU A 72 -20.32 -2.16 -2.67
CA LEU A 72 -19.43 -1.01 -2.47
C LEU A 72 -20.13 0.09 -1.64
N PHE A 73 -21.36 0.41 -1.99
CA PHE A 73 -22.18 1.39 -1.26
C PHE A 73 -22.37 0.99 0.20
N THR A 74 -22.81 -0.23 0.49
CA THR A 74 -23.09 -0.69 1.85
C THR A 74 -21.83 -0.80 2.70
N SER A 75 -20.71 -1.24 2.14
CA SER A 75 -19.43 -1.32 2.86
C SER A 75 -18.90 0.08 3.24
N MET A 76 -18.97 1.05 2.32
CA MET A 76 -18.56 2.43 2.61
C MET A 76 -19.47 3.07 3.67
N LEU A 77 -20.77 2.85 3.59
CA LEU A 77 -21.74 3.36 4.58
C LEU A 77 -21.47 2.77 5.97
N ALA A 78 -21.23 1.45 6.04
CA ALA A 78 -20.95 0.77 7.30
C ALA A 78 -19.63 1.25 7.94
N VAL A 79 -18.55 1.36 7.15
CA VAL A 79 -17.26 1.84 7.66
C VAL A 79 -17.32 3.34 7.99
N GLY A 80 -18.05 4.14 7.21
CA GLY A 80 -18.29 5.55 7.50
C GLY A 80 -19.04 5.76 8.82
N ALA A 81 -20.09 4.97 9.09
CA ALA A 81 -20.81 4.98 10.34
C ALA A 81 -19.93 4.52 11.52
N ALA A 82 -19.11 3.48 11.33
CA ALA A 82 -18.16 3.04 12.33
C ALA A 82 -17.09 4.11 12.62
N SER A 83 -16.54 4.77 11.58
CA SER A 83 -15.58 5.87 11.73
C SER A 83 -16.21 7.05 12.51
N PHE A 84 -17.47 7.39 12.23
CA PHE A 84 -18.20 8.40 13.00
C PHE A 84 -18.32 8.00 14.47
N TRP A 85 -18.71 6.76 14.74
CA TRP A 85 -18.82 6.23 16.12
C TRP A 85 -17.45 6.24 16.83
N PHE A 86 -16.36 5.86 16.16
CA PHE A 86 -15.00 5.97 16.72
C PHE A 86 -14.65 7.43 17.03
N GLY A 87 -15.04 8.38 16.18
CA GLY A 87 -14.88 9.80 16.43
C GLY A 87 -15.62 10.25 17.71
N VAL A 88 -16.88 9.84 17.90
CA VAL A 88 -17.67 10.15 19.11
C VAL A 88 -17.03 9.52 20.35
N MET A 89 -16.58 8.27 20.29
CA MET A 89 -15.91 7.61 21.42
C MET A 89 -14.60 8.36 21.78
N ALA A 90 -13.82 8.72 20.77
CA ALA A 90 -12.56 9.46 20.97
C ALA A 90 -12.81 10.87 21.55
N GLN A 91 -13.84 11.58 21.10
CA GLN A 91 -14.22 12.89 21.62
C GLN A 91 -14.62 12.82 23.10
N ASN A 92 -15.23 11.73 23.53
CA ASN A 92 -15.61 11.49 24.92
C ASN A 92 -14.46 10.94 25.79
N GLY A 93 -13.22 10.94 25.30
CA GLY A 93 -12.04 10.48 26.03
C GLY A 93 -11.86 8.96 26.06
N HIS A 94 -12.63 8.19 25.31
CA HIS A 94 -12.54 6.73 25.25
C HIS A 94 -11.58 6.25 24.14
N VAL A 95 -10.39 6.83 24.08
CA VAL A 95 -9.33 6.38 23.13
C VAL A 95 -8.61 5.20 23.74
N THR A 96 -8.90 4.01 23.23
CA THR A 96 -8.29 2.76 23.71
C THR A 96 -7.55 2.07 22.56
N LEU A 97 -6.58 1.21 22.89
CA LEU A 97 -5.90 0.39 21.90
C LEU A 97 -6.87 -0.48 21.09
N TRP A 98 -7.93 -0.99 21.72
CA TRP A 98 -8.98 -1.76 21.06
C TRP A 98 -9.76 -0.95 20.02
N LEU A 99 -10.10 0.31 20.33
CA LEU A 99 -10.79 1.20 19.40
C LEU A 99 -9.91 1.46 18.14
N LEU A 100 -8.62 1.72 18.35
CA LEU A 100 -7.66 1.93 17.27
C LEU A 100 -7.44 0.65 16.45
N THR A 101 -7.36 -0.52 17.10
CA THR A 101 -7.26 -1.82 16.45
C THR A 101 -8.50 -2.12 15.59
N ALA A 102 -9.69 -1.87 16.12
CA ALA A 102 -10.95 -2.05 15.39
C ALA A 102 -11.02 -1.14 14.16
N SER A 103 -10.60 0.13 14.27
CA SER A 103 -10.56 1.05 13.14
C SER A 103 -9.59 0.57 12.05
N ALA A 104 -8.38 0.12 12.44
CA ALA A 104 -7.40 -0.41 11.52
C ALA A 104 -7.91 -1.66 10.78
N LEU A 105 -8.56 -2.59 11.50
CA LEU A 105 -9.15 -3.80 10.94
C LEU A 105 -10.28 -3.50 9.95
N LEU A 106 -11.22 -2.62 10.32
CA LEU A 106 -12.35 -2.25 9.46
C LEU A 106 -11.88 -1.52 8.19
N ASN A 107 -10.90 -0.62 8.31
CA ASN A 107 -10.31 0.03 7.16
C ASN A 107 -9.60 -0.98 6.24
N GLY A 108 -8.90 -1.96 6.82
CA GLY A 108 -8.27 -3.07 6.08
C GLY A 108 -9.29 -3.96 5.36
N LEU A 109 -10.40 -4.30 6.01
CA LEU A 109 -11.51 -5.07 5.42
C LEU A 109 -12.13 -4.32 4.23
N LEU A 110 -12.39 -3.02 4.39
CA LEU A 110 -12.90 -2.20 3.29
C LEU A 110 -11.91 -2.17 2.12
N TRP A 111 -10.62 -2.03 2.40
CA TRP A 111 -9.60 -2.03 1.35
C TRP A 111 -9.51 -3.35 0.60
N ALA A 112 -9.55 -4.48 1.32
CA ALA A 112 -9.54 -5.80 0.72
C ALA A 112 -10.72 -6.03 -0.23
N PHE A 113 -11.85 -5.35 0.02
CA PHE A 113 -13.06 -5.43 -0.78
C PHE A 113 -13.15 -4.36 -1.87
N ASP A 114 -12.94 -3.07 -1.52
CA ASP A 114 -13.07 -1.92 -2.45
C ASP A 114 -12.18 -2.03 -3.67
N ASN A 115 -10.90 -2.32 -3.47
CA ASN A 115 -9.89 -2.23 -4.54
C ASN A 115 -10.21 -3.16 -5.73
N PRO A 116 -10.46 -4.49 -5.55
CA PRO A 116 -10.82 -5.36 -6.66
C PRO A 116 -12.18 -5.02 -7.25
N VAL A 117 -13.18 -4.70 -6.43
CA VAL A 117 -14.54 -4.37 -6.89
C VAL A 117 -14.53 -3.11 -7.76
N ARG A 118 -13.88 -2.06 -7.33
CA ARG A 118 -13.81 -0.78 -8.05
C ARG A 118 -13.04 -0.92 -9.37
N ARG A 119 -11.93 -1.68 -9.39
CA ARG A 119 -11.17 -1.92 -10.62
C ARG A 119 -11.95 -2.75 -11.65
N THR A 120 -12.75 -3.71 -11.21
CA THR A 120 -13.65 -4.42 -12.14
C THR A 120 -14.76 -3.51 -12.65
N LEU A 121 -15.33 -2.62 -11.82
CA LEU A 121 -16.29 -1.64 -12.29
C LEU A 121 -15.69 -0.64 -13.32
N TYR A 122 -14.39 -0.31 -13.23
CA TYR A 122 -13.75 0.47 -14.30
C TYR A 122 -13.85 -0.26 -15.66
N ALA A 123 -13.58 -1.55 -15.69
CA ALA A 123 -13.67 -2.34 -16.92
C ALA A 123 -15.10 -2.41 -17.48
N ASP A 124 -16.12 -2.32 -16.60
CA ASP A 124 -17.55 -2.33 -17.03
C ASP A 124 -17.99 -0.96 -17.60
N VAL A 125 -17.37 0.16 -17.19
CA VAL A 125 -17.82 1.52 -17.54
C VAL A 125 -16.98 2.22 -18.60
N VAL A 126 -15.74 1.77 -18.89
CA VAL A 126 -14.89 2.36 -19.93
C VAL A 126 -14.72 1.42 -21.12
N ALA A 127 -14.53 2.00 -22.32
CA ALA A 127 -14.22 1.19 -23.49
C ALA A 127 -12.88 0.44 -23.30
N PRO A 128 -12.73 -0.80 -23.83
CA PRO A 128 -11.51 -1.59 -23.68
C PRO A 128 -10.21 -0.84 -24.03
N VAL A 129 -10.25 -0.02 -25.07
CA VAL A 129 -9.11 0.81 -25.51
C VAL A 129 -8.72 1.87 -24.48
N GLN A 130 -9.61 2.29 -23.58
CA GLN A 130 -9.40 3.32 -22.56
C GLN A 130 -9.05 2.72 -21.18
N LEU A 131 -9.17 1.40 -21.02
CA LEU A 131 -8.98 0.73 -19.73
C LEU A 131 -7.56 0.95 -19.18
N GLY A 132 -6.55 0.88 -20.05
CA GLY A 132 -5.15 1.16 -19.65
C GLY A 132 -4.99 2.56 -19.08
N SER A 133 -5.55 3.58 -19.75
CA SER A 133 -5.49 4.97 -19.25
C SER A 133 -6.27 5.16 -17.94
N ALA A 134 -7.40 4.46 -17.77
CA ALA A 134 -8.19 4.48 -16.54
C ALA A 134 -7.41 3.90 -15.36
N MET A 135 -6.74 2.76 -15.55
CA MET A 135 -5.90 2.12 -14.51
C MET A 135 -4.67 2.96 -14.19
N THR A 136 -4.07 3.62 -15.18
CA THR A 136 -2.96 4.55 -14.94
C THR A 136 -3.41 5.73 -14.09
N LEU A 137 -4.56 6.33 -14.38
CA LEU A 137 -5.11 7.44 -13.60
C LEU A 137 -5.42 7.01 -12.15
N ASP A 138 -5.98 5.80 -11.94
CA ASP A 138 -6.20 5.23 -10.61
C ASP A 138 -4.87 5.06 -9.84
N THR A 139 -3.82 4.61 -10.50
CA THR A 139 -2.50 4.44 -9.89
C THR A 139 -1.85 5.78 -9.52
N VAL A 140 -1.91 6.77 -10.42
CA VAL A 140 -1.41 8.14 -10.14
C VAL A 140 -2.16 8.75 -8.96
N THR A 141 -3.49 8.58 -8.92
CA THR A 141 -4.31 9.07 -7.81
C THR A 141 -3.96 8.36 -6.50
N SER A 142 -3.75 7.05 -6.53
CA SER A 142 -3.33 6.28 -5.34
C SER A 142 -2.00 6.78 -4.78
N ASN A 143 -1.02 7.07 -5.63
CA ASN A 143 0.26 7.67 -5.22
C ASN A 143 0.09 9.12 -4.73
N GLY A 144 -0.77 9.91 -5.40
CA GLY A 144 -1.10 11.27 -4.95
C GLY A 144 -1.76 11.31 -3.57
N THR A 145 -2.63 10.33 -3.26
CA THR A 145 -3.24 10.22 -1.93
C THR A 145 -2.24 9.76 -0.85
N ARG A 146 -1.20 9.01 -1.21
CA ARG A 146 -0.09 8.67 -0.33
C ARG A 146 0.73 9.90 0.09
N PHE A 147 0.77 10.92 -0.78
CA PHE A 147 1.33 12.23 -0.46
C PHE A 147 0.36 13.07 0.39
N LEU A 148 -0.91 13.22 -0.02
CA LEU A 148 -1.86 14.12 0.64
C LEU A 148 -2.40 13.56 1.97
N GLY A 149 -2.63 12.25 2.04
CA GLY A 149 -3.26 11.60 3.20
C GLY A 149 -2.54 11.83 4.52
N PRO A 150 -1.23 11.57 4.62
CA PRO A 150 -0.50 11.76 5.87
C PRO A 150 -0.44 13.23 6.32
N ILE A 151 -0.33 14.21 5.40
CA ILE A 151 -0.42 15.64 5.76
C ILE A 151 -1.77 15.95 6.39
N LEU A 152 -2.88 15.50 5.77
CA LEU A 152 -4.21 15.69 6.33
C LEU A 152 -4.37 14.96 7.67
N GLY A 153 -3.85 13.73 7.78
CA GLY A 153 -3.84 12.96 9.02
C GLY A 153 -3.10 13.67 10.14
N GLY A 154 -1.90 14.17 9.87
CA GLY A 154 -1.09 14.94 10.81
C GLY A 154 -1.75 16.27 11.22
N LEU A 155 -2.30 17.00 10.23
CA LEU A 155 -2.99 18.25 10.45
C LEU A 155 -4.21 18.06 11.38
N PHE A 156 -5.09 17.13 11.06
CA PHE A 156 -6.28 16.89 11.87
C PHE A 156 -5.95 16.30 13.23
N LEU A 157 -4.93 15.43 13.32
CA LEU A 157 -4.48 14.88 14.59
C LEU A 157 -3.93 15.97 15.52
N GLU A 158 -3.16 16.93 14.98
CA GLU A 158 -2.54 18.00 15.77
C GLU A 158 -3.56 19.02 16.27
N TYR A 159 -4.47 19.48 15.40
CA TYR A 159 -5.39 20.57 15.74
C TYR A 159 -6.77 20.12 16.28
N ALA A 160 -7.22 18.95 15.89
CA ALA A 160 -8.52 18.44 16.28
C ALA A 160 -8.44 17.09 17.04
N GLY A 161 -7.21 16.56 17.27
CA GLY A 161 -7.04 15.26 17.90
C GLY A 161 -7.51 14.09 17.03
N ILE A 162 -7.42 12.88 17.58
CA ILE A 162 -7.79 11.65 16.86
C ILE A 162 -9.28 11.60 16.48
N HIS A 163 -10.16 12.25 17.25
CA HIS A 163 -11.58 12.33 16.90
C HIS A 163 -11.81 13.14 15.61
N GLY A 164 -11.06 14.20 15.39
CA GLY A 164 -11.11 14.99 14.16
C GLY A 164 -10.71 14.18 12.92
N VAL A 165 -9.73 13.29 13.08
CA VAL A 165 -9.32 12.36 12.01
C VAL A 165 -10.45 11.41 11.63
N PHE A 166 -11.12 10.80 12.62
CA PHE A 166 -12.24 9.89 12.39
C PHE A 166 -13.47 10.61 11.81
N PHE A 167 -13.76 11.84 12.23
CA PHE A 167 -14.85 12.62 11.63
C PHE A 167 -14.56 13.03 10.19
N LEU A 168 -13.32 13.40 9.87
CA LEU A 168 -12.91 13.65 8.49
C LEU A 168 -13.02 12.37 7.63
N GLY A 169 -12.57 11.24 8.16
CA GLY A 169 -12.72 9.94 7.52
C GLY A 169 -14.18 9.60 7.23
N SER A 170 -15.04 9.74 8.25
CA SER A 170 -16.49 9.54 8.11
C SER A 170 -17.10 10.44 7.04
N LEU A 171 -16.76 11.73 7.03
CA LEU A 171 -17.22 12.67 6.01
C LEU A 171 -16.84 12.24 4.60
N LEU A 172 -15.59 11.83 4.39
CA LEU A 172 -15.11 11.34 3.10
C LEU A 172 -15.82 10.04 2.68
N TYR A 173 -16.09 9.11 3.63
CA TYR A 173 -16.89 7.92 3.36
C TYR A 173 -18.34 8.27 2.97
N VAL A 174 -18.97 9.23 3.66
CA VAL A 174 -20.32 9.70 3.31
C VAL A 174 -20.34 10.31 1.91
N ILE A 175 -19.38 11.18 1.59
CA ILE A 175 -19.26 11.79 0.24
C ILE A 175 -19.07 10.68 -0.81
N ALA A 176 -18.16 9.73 -0.59
CA ALA A 176 -17.93 8.61 -1.49
C ALA A 176 -19.19 7.76 -1.68
N THR A 177 -19.94 7.51 -0.60
CA THR A 177 -21.23 6.81 -0.61
C THR A 177 -22.26 7.52 -1.47
N LEU A 178 -22.42 8.84 -1.29
CA LEU A 178 -23.35 9.67 -2.08
C LEU A 178 -22.94 9.71 -3.56
N VAL A 179 -21.64 9.87 -3.84
CA VAL A 179 -21.12 9.83 -5.21
C VAL A 179 -21.38 8.49 -5.88
N THR A 180 -21.25 7.38 -5.15
CA THR A 180 -21.58 6.05 -5.68
C THR A 180 -23.08 5.91 -5.93
N LEU A 181 -23.91 6.43 -5.03
CA LEU A 181 -25.38 6.34 -5.15
C LEU A 181 -25.90 7.11 -6.35
N PHE A 182 -25.43 8.33 -6.56
CA PHE A 182 -25.95 9.24 -7.61
C PHE A 182 -25.11 9.21 -8.90
N GLY A 183 -23.86 8.81 -8.84
CA GLY A 183 -22.90 8.89 -9.95
C GLY A 183 -22.73 7.60 -10.75
N THR A 184 -23.07 6.44 -10.19
CA THR A 184 -22.89 5.14 -10.86
C THR A 184 -24.23 4.45 -11.05
N ARG A 185 -24.50 3.99 -12.29
CA ARG A 185 -25.74 3.26 -12.64
C ARG A 185 -25.51 1.79 -12.98
N VAL A 186 -24.26 1.45 -13.35
CA VAL A 186 -23.90 0.09 -13.73
C VAL A 186 -23.93 -0.85 -12.54
N ALA A 187 -24.75 -1.89 -12.61
CA ALA A 187 -24.89 -2.91 -11.57
C ALA A 187 -23.71 -3.91 -11.52
N GLY A 188 -22.81 -3.88 -12.50
CA GLY A 188 -21.79 -4.89 -12.71
C GLY A 188 -22.36 -6.19 -13.29
N SER A 189 -21.77 -6.73 -14.36
CA SER A 189 -22.21 -8.00 -14.89
C SER A 189 -21.79 -9.13 -13.96
N GLN A 190 -22.72 -10.02 -13.64
CA GLN A 190 -22.43 -11.28 -12.97
C GLN A 190 -21.78 -12.20 -14.03
N GLN A 191 -20.47 -12.32 -14.00
CA GLN A 191 -19.77 -13.34 -14.77
C GLN A 191 -19.67 -14.60 -13.93
N SER A 192 -20.24 -15.71 -14.43
CA SER A 192 -20.08 -17.04 -13.85
C SER A 192 -18.64 -17.50 -14.14
N GLY A 193 -17.71 -17.15 -13.29
CA GLY A 193 -16.33 -17.65 -13.34
C GLY A 193 -16.31 -19.12 -12.93
N GLY A 194 -16.12 -20.03 -13.86
CA GLY A 194 -15.75 -21.43 -13.61
C GLY A 194 -14.31 -21.47 -13.03
N GLY A 195 -14.18 -21.37 -11.71
CA GLY A 195 -12.89 -21.22 -11.06
C GLY A 195 -12.17 -22.54 -10.82
N LEU A 196 -10.95 -22.65 -11.32
CA LEU A 196 -9.94 -23.51 -10.70
C LEU A 196 -9.86 -23.17 -9.21
N SER A 197 -9.73 -24.17 -8.33
CA SER A 197 -9.46 -23.92 -6.91
C SER A 197 -8.28 -22.95 -6.78
N VAL A 198 -8.42 -21.90 -5.95
CA VAL A 198 -7.37 -20.91 -5.71
C VAL A 198 -6.04 -21.59 -5.36
N PHE A 199 -6.12 -22.70 -4.62
CA PHE A 199 -4.95 -23.50 -4.25
C PHE A 199 -4.26 -24.14 -5.47
N SER A 200 -5.03 -24.71 -6.40
CA SER A 200 -4.45 -25.31 -7.63
C SER A 200 -3.84 -24.26 -8.55
N ALA A 201 -4.44 -23.07 -8.63
CA ALA A 201 -3.88 -21.96 -9.41
C ALA A 201 -2.55 -21.48 -8.83
N LEU A 202 -2.45 -21.34 -7.50
CA LEU A 202 -1.20 -20.98 -6.81
C LEU A 202 -0.14 -22.06 -6.99
N TRP A 203 -0.49 -23.34 -6.82
CA TRP A 203 0.44 -24.45 -7.00
C TRP A 203 1.06 -24.49 -8.39
N ASN A 204 0.22 -24.34 -9.42
CA ASN A 204 0.68 -24.25 -10.81
C ASN A 204 1.54 -23.00 -11.06
N GLY A 205 1.26 -21.89 -10.39
CA GLY A 205 2.11 -20.69 -10.41
C GLY A 205 3.50 -20.95 -9.81
N PHE A 206 3.57 -21.62 -8.66
CA PHE A 206 4.85 -22.02 -8.05
C PHE A 206 5.64 -23.03 -8.88
N GLN A 207 4.97 -23.94 -9.59
CA GLN A 207 5.65 -24.84 -10.53
C GLN A 207 6.30 -24.08 -11.69
N LEU A 208 5.59 -23.10 -12.27
CA LEU A 208 6.14 -22.23 -13.31
C LEU A 208 7.32 -21.41 -12.77
N LEU A 209 7.19 -20.83 -11.56
CA LEU A 209 8.25 -20.08 -10.92
C LEU A 209 9.54 -20.90 -10.79
N ARG A 210 9.46 -22.19 -10.48
CA ARG A 210 10.62 -23.07 -10.37
C ARG A 210 11.36 -23.30 -11.71
N GLN A 211 10.69 -23.09 -12.84
CA GLN A 211 11.27 -23.32 -14.16
C GLN A 211 11.92 -22.07 -14.75
N GLU A 212 11.49 -20.88 -14.33
CA GLU A 212 11.88 -19.60 -14.93
C GLU A 212 12.77 -18.77 -14.00
N ARG A 213 14.08 -18.79 -14.22
CA ARG A 213 15.08 -18.11 -13.39
C ARG A 213 14.82 -16.60 -13.25
N THR A 214 14.42 -15.94 -14.32
CA THR A 214 14.08 -14.51 -14.29
C THR A 214 12.93 -14.22 -13.32
N LEU A 215 11.87 -15.03 -13.37
CA LEU A 215 10.73 -14.88 -12.44
C LEU A 215 11.13 -15.15 -10.99
N GLN A 216 12.02 -16.14 -10.75
CA GLN A 216 12.57 -16.39 -9.42
C GLN A 216 13.28 -15.15 -8.87
N GLY A 217 14.16 -14.53 -9.66
CA GLY A 217 14.87 -13.32 -9.28
C GLY A 217 13.93 -12.15 -8.99
N LEU A 218 12.92 -11.93 -9.86
CA LEU A 218 11.92 -10.87 -9.66
C LEU A 218 11.10 -11.10 -8.38
N MET A 219 10.68 -12.34 -8.10
CA MET A 219 9.98 -12.67 -6.85
C MET A 219 10.90 -12.54 -5.63
N ALA A 220 12.17 -12.89 -5.75
CA ALA A 220 13.14 -12.72 -4.68
C ALA A 220 13.36 -11.23 -4.33
N VAL A 221 13.50 -10.33 -5.33
CA VAL A 221 13.54 -8.87 -5.09
C VAL A 221 12.23 -8.38 -4.44
N THR A 222 11.06 -8.90 -4.88
CA THR A 222 9.76 -8.61 -4.24
C THR A 222 9.78 -8.99 -2.76
N VAL A 223 10.32 -10.16 -2.42
CA VAL A 223 10.41 -10.61 -1.02
C VAL A 223 11.34 -9.71 -0.22
N VAL A 224 12.52 -9.35 -0.77
CA VAL A 224 13.45 -8.42 -0.11
C VAL A 224 12.75 -7.10 0.21
N TRP A 225 12.05 -6.52 -0.76
CA TRP A 225 11.28 -5.29 -0.55
C TRP A 225 10.25 -5.44 0.56
N ASN A 226 9.44 -6.50 0.52
CA ASN A 226 8.30 -6.65 1.43
C ASN A 226 8.73 -7.07 2.85
N VAL A 227 9.86 -7.75 3.02
CA VAL A 227 10.34 -8.17 4.33
C VAL A 227 11.24 -7.12 4.99
N TRP A 228 12.09 -6.44 4.22
CA TRP A 228 13.07 -5.52 4.79
C TRP A 228 12.91 -4.05 4.38
N GLY A 229 12.27 -3.77 3.24
CA GLY A 229 12.03 -2.42 2.77
C GLY A 229 10.73 -1.82 3.31
N PHE A 230 9.59 -2.31 2.84
CA PHE A 230 8.28 -1.73 3.14
C PHE A 230 7.95 -1.62 4.64
N PRO A 231 8.34 -2.56 5.54
CA PRO A 231 8.06 -2.44 6.97
C PRO A 231 8.68 -1.23 7.66
N PHE A 232 9.76 -0.68 7.12
CA PHE A 232 10.36 0.59 7.57
C PHE A 232 9.31 1.69 7.74
N PHE A 233 8.27 1.71 6.89
CA PHE A 233 7.23 2.72 6.90
C PHE A 233 6.52 2.84 8.26
N SER A 234 6.41 1.75 9.03
CA SER A 234 5.83 1.76 10.39
C SER A 234 6.71 2.46 11.42
N MET A 235 8.01 2.58 11.16
CA MET A 235 8.96 3.23 12.07
C MET A 235 9.06 4.74 11.86
N ILE A 236 8.56 5.29 10.75
CA ILE A 236 8.61 6.75 10.49
C ILE A 236 7.88 7.55 11.59
N PRO A 237 6.64 7.21 12.01
CA PRO A 237 6.00 7.91 13.12
C PRO A 237 6.73 7.75 14.45
N VAL A 238 7.33 6.58 14.70
CA VAL A 238 8.09 6.29 15.92
C VAL A 238 9.34 7.16 15.99
N MET A 239 10.17 7.17 14.92
CA MET A 239 11.33 8.03 14.79
C MET A 239 10.96 9.52 14.91
N GLY A 240 9.87 9.92 14.24
CA GLY A 240 9.36 11.28 14.29
C GLY A 240 9.04 11.73 15.71
N LYS A 241 8.43 10.88 16.53
CA LYS A 241 8.09 11.17 17.93
C LYS A 241 9.30 11.04 18.84
N GLN A 242 10.00 9.91 18.79
CA GLN A 242 10.99 9.51 19.79
C GLN A 242 12.33 10.21 19.56
N THR A 243 12.83 10.23 18.32
CA THR A 243 14.16 10.75 17.98
C THR A 243 14.11 12.23 17.57
N LEU A 244 13.14 12.59 16.71
CA LEU A 244 13.05 13.96 16.20
C LEU A 244 12.18 14.88 17.06
N GLY A 245 11.46 14.38 18.08
CA GLY A 245 10.62 15.16 18.97
C GLY A 245 9.48 15.92 18.28
N LEU A 246 8.99 15.41 17.15
CA LEU A 246 8.04 16.11 16.28
C LEU A 246 6.59 15.97 16.76
N THR A 247 5.81 17.00 16.47
CA THR A 247 4.35 16.96 16.58
C THR A 247 3.72 16.19 15.39
N PRO A 248 2.43 15.81 15.44
CA PRO A 248 1.81 15.00 14.40
C PRO A 248 1.87 15.56 12.97
N LEU A 249 1.76 16.89 12.80
CA LEU A 249 1.80 17.50 11.46
C LEU A 249 3.16 17.34 10.77
N PRO A 250 4.30 17.69 11.38
CA PRO A 250 5.62 17.39 10.82
C PRO A 250 5.84 15.91 10.51
N ILE A 251 5.35 14.98 11.35
CA ILE A 251 5.41 13.54 11.06
C ILE A 251 4.60 13.21 9.80
N GLY A 252 3.42 13.83 9.64
CA GLY A 252 2.62 13.73 8.43
C GLY A 252 3.37 14.22 7.19
N VAL A 253 4.10 15.33 7.31
CA VAL A 253 4.95 15.86 6.23
C VAL A 253 6.10 14.91 5.90
N LEU A 254 6.75 14.28 6.90
CA LEU A 254 7.78 13.27 6.66
C LEU A 254 7.24 12.08 5.85
N MET A 255 6.12 11.51 6.28
CA MET A 255 5.51 10.40 5.54
C MET A 255 5.07 10.81 4.14
N SER A 256 4.62 12.06 3.98
CA SER A 256 4.22 12.63 2.70
C SER A 256 5.42 12.89 1.78
N ALA A 257 6.59 13.24 2.32
CA ALA A 257 7.81 13.38 1.54
C ALA A 257 8.16 12.07 0.81
N GLU A 258 8.00 10.93 1.48
CA GLU A 258 8.16 9.60 0.85
C GLU A 258 7.11 9.38 -0.26
N GLY A 259 5.83 9.69 0.00
CA GLY A 259 4.76 9.59 -0.99
C GLY A 259 4.99 10.48 -2.22
N MET A 260 5.48 11.72 -2.01
CA MET A 260 5.86 12.64 -3.09
C MET A 260 7.03 12.08 -3.90
N GLY A 261 8.03 11.50 -3.24
CA GLY A 261 9.13 10.80 -3.90
C GLY A 261 8.63 9.64 -4.76
N ALA A 262 7.71 8.82 -4.24
CA ALA A 262 7.14 7.69 -4.99
C ALA A 262 6.38 8.13 -6.24
N LEU A 263 5.60 9.21 -6.14
CA LEU A 263 4.93 9.84 -7.29
C LEU A 263 5.97 10.35 -8.30
N SER A 264 7.01 11.06 -7.84
CA SER A 264 8.09 11.56 -8.68
C SER A 264 8.82 10.42 -9.40
N GLY A 265 9.14 9.33 -8.69
CA GLY A 265 9.76 8.14 -9.26
C GLY A 265 8.91 7.49 -10.36
N ALA A 266 7.60 7.36 -10.13
CA ALA A 266 6.68 6.83 -11.14
C ALA A 266 6.59 7.75 -12.38
N LEU A 267 6.60 9.07 -12.19
CA LEU A 267 6.61 10.05 -13.30
C LEU A 267 7.94 10.03 -14.08
N LEU A 268 9.07 9.87 -13.39
CA LEU A 268 10.38 9.73 -14.05
C LEU A 268 10.42 8.47 -14.94
N ILE A 269 9.86 7.35 -14.49
CA ILE A 269 9.72 6.15 -15.32
C ILE A 269 8.90 6.44 -16.57
N LEU A 270 7.74 7.05 -16.40
CA LEU A 270 6.83 7.36 -17.51
C LEU A 270 7.51 8.26 -18.56
N ALA A 271 8.35 9.20 -18.11
CA ALA A 271 9.00 10.18 -18.99
C ALA A 271 10.26 9.64 -19.69
N PHE A 272 11.04 8.76 -19.02
CA PHE A 272 12.41 8.47 -19.46
C PHE A 272 12.74 6.98 -19.53
N ALA A 273 11.92 6.07 -18.98
CA ALA A 273 12.28 4.67 -18.94
C ALA A 273 11.97 3.95 -20.26
N GLU A 274 13.00 3.35 -20.85
CA GLU A 274 12.88 2.38 -21.93
C GLU A 274 12.73 0.97 -21.35
N LEU A 275 12.13 0.04 -22.11
CA LEU A 275 11.91 -1.34 -21.69
C LEU A 275 13.18 -2.01 -21.14
N ARG A 276 14.34 -1.77 -21.79
CA ARG A 276 15.62 -2.33 -21.36
C ARG A 276 16.03 -1.96 -19.93
N HIS A 277 15.50 -0.85 -19.38
CA HIS A 277 15.86 -0.36 -18.06
C HIS A 277 14.97 -0.93 -16.92
N TYR A 278 13.88 -1.63 -17.23
CA TYR A 278 12.86 -2.01 -16.24
C TYR A 278 13.41 -2.87 -15.09
N ARG A 279 14.25 -3.87 -15.38
CA ARG A 279 14.86 -4.71 -14.33
C ARG A 279 15.85 -3.94 -13.49
N TYR A 280 16.64 -3.05 -14.11
CA TYR A 280 17.55 -2.16 -13.40
C TYR A 280 16.79 -1.24 -12.44
N LEU A 281 15.75 -0.56 -12.94
CA LEU A 281 14.93 0.34 -12.13
C LEU A 281 14.27 -0.40 -10.94
N TYR A 282 13.82 -1.62 -11.16
CA TYR A 282 13.26 -2.45 -10.12
C TYR A 282 14.26 -2.79 -9.02
N THR A 283 15.44 -3.25 -9.39
CA THR A 283 16.47 -3.70 -8.46
C THR A 283 17.18 -2.51 -7.80
N TYR A 284 17.59 -1.50 -8.57
CA TYR A 284 18.24 -0.30 -8.03
C TYR A 284 17.26 0.59 -7.29
N GLY A 285 15.97 0.58 -7.63
CA GLY A 285 14.93 1.23 -6.86
C GLY A 285 14.84 0.66 -5.43
N THR A 286 14.89 -0.67 -5.30
CA THR A 286 14.96 -1.35 -4.00
C THR A 286 16.24 -0.98 -3.25
N LEU A 287 17.39 -0.96 -3.92
CA LEU A 287 18.66 -0.57 -3.33
C LEU A 287 18.64 0.88 -2.83
N LEU A 288 18.17 1.81 -3.66
CA LEU A 288 18.04 3.23 -3.31
C LEU A 288 17.15 3.41 -2.08
N PHE A 289 16.01 2.73 -2.05
CA PHE A 289 15.09 2.78 -0.90
C PHE A 289 15.79 2.33 0.38
N LEU A 290 16.41 1.15 0.39
CA LEU A 290 17.12 0.62 1.57
C LEU A 290 18.22 1.57 2.02
N PHE A 291 19.01 2.12 1.09
CA PHE A 291 20.08 3.05 1.41
C PHE A 291 19.55 4.36 2.02
N MET A 292 18.49 4.92 1.46
CA MET A 292 17.91 6.15 1.99
C MET A 292 17.17 5.91 3.31
N ALA A 293 16.56 4.74 3.53
CA ALA A 293 16.00 4.34 4.80
C ALA A 293 17.09 4.17 5.88
N PHE A 294 18.24 3.59 5.53
CA PHE A 294 19.40 3.57 6.41
C PHE A 294 19.89 4.99 6.74
N ALA A 295 20.04 5.86 5.72
CA ALA A 295 20.46 7.25 5.95
C ALA A 295 19.48 8.03 6.83
N PHE A 296 18.16 7.79 6.66
CA PHE A 296 17.12 8.38 7.51
C PHE A 296 17.32 8.02 9.00
N SER A 297 17.72 6.79 9.31
CA SER A 297 17.92 6.37 10.71
C SER A 297 19.12 7.04 11.39
N GLN A 298 20.00 7.75 10.63
CA GLN A 298 21.20 8.39 11.15
C GLN A 298 21.01 9.90 11.41
N VAL A 299 19.82 10.45 11.18
CA VAL A 299 19.60 11.90 11.26
C VAL A 299 18.69 12.28 12.44
N GLU A 300 19.04 13.39 13.09
CA GLU A 300 18.35 13.94 14.25
C GLU A 300 17.62 15.27 13.92
N SER A 301 17.49 15.60 12.63
CA SER A 301 16.85 16.84 12.20
C SER A 301 15.87 16.63 11.08
N PHE A 302 14.80 17.46 11.06
CA PHE A 302 13.64 17.31 10.18
C PHE A 302 13.99 17.41 8.70
N LEU A 303 14.78 18.40 8.29
CA LEU A 303 15.01 18.68 6.87
C LEU A 303 15.80 17.56 6.14
N PRO A 304 16.94 17.07 6.67
CA PRO A 304 17.61 15.89 6.12
C PRO A 304 16.72 14.64 6.15
N ALA A 305 15.95 14.42 7.22
CA ALA A 305 15.02 13.31 7.34
C ALA A 305 13.99 13.33 6.19
N ALA A 306 13.37 14.48 5.92
CA ALA A 306 12.44 14.67 4.80
C ALA A 306 13.12 14.44 3.44
N GLY A 307 14.36 14.90 3.27
CA GLY A 307 15.15 14.70 2.05
C GLY A 307 15.45 13.21 1.79
N PHE A 308 15.88 12.46 2.81
CA PHE A 308 16.13 11.03 2.67
C PHE A 308 14.85 10.24 2.43
N LEU A 309 13.74 10.60 3.07
CA LEU A 309 12.44 9.98 2.80
C LEU A 309 11.93 10.27 1.39
N PHE A 310 12.12 11.49 0.89
CA PHE A 310 11.79 11.81 -0.51
C PHE A 310 12.59 10.95 -1.49
N LEU A 311 13.90 10.81 -1.29
CA LEU A 311 14.76 9.96 -2.13
C LEU A 311 14.42 8.48 -1.98
N ALA A 312 14.11 8.00 -0.77
CA ALA A 312 13.58 6.66 -0.55
C ALA A 312 12.28 6.45 -1.34
N GLY A 313 11.39 7.45 -1.32
CA GLY A 313 10.17 7.44 -2.11
C GLY A 313 10.42 7.27 -3.61
N ILE A 314 11.43 7.93 -4.19
CA ILE A 314 11.79 7.73 -5.60
C ILE A 314 12.10 6.24 -5.88
N GLY A 315 12.89 5.60 -5.00
CA GLY A 315 13.17 4.16 -5.07
C GLY A 315 11.90 3.31 -4.97
N ALA A 316 10.97 3.69 -4.07
CA ALA A 316 9.67 3.04 -3.93
C ALA A 316 8.81 3.18 -5.19
N GLY A 317 8.85 4.33 -5.84
CA GLY A 317 8.18 4.59 -7.12
C GLY A 317 8.72 3.68 -8.23
N PHE A 318 10.04 3.55 -8.32
CA PHE A 318 10.69 2.65 -9.28
C PHE A 318 10.29 1.19 -9.04
N PHE A 319 10.39 0.72 -7.81
CA PHE A 319 9.98 -0.62 -7.44
C PHE A 319 8.51 -0.89 -7.77
N SER A 320 7.60 -0.07 -7.27
CA SER A 320 6.15 -0.31 -7.38
C SER A 320 5.62 -0.27 -8.81
N ALA A 321 6.16 0.64 -9.64
CA ALA A 321 5.77 0.73 -11.05
C ALA A 321 6.26 -0.48 -11.86
N MET A 322 7.44 -1.02 -11.54
CA MET A 322 8.04 -2.11 -12.29
C MET A 322 7.59 -3.50 -11.83
N GLN A 323 7.17 -3.65 -10.56
CA GLN A 323 6.82 -4.94 -9.96
C GLN A 323 5.81 -5.74 -10.80
N GLY A 324 4.61 -5.20 -10.98
CA GLY A 324 3.56 -5.89 -11.76
C GLY A 324 3.86 -5.96 -13.25
N ALA A 325 4.48 -4.91 -13.80
CA ALA A 325 4.83 -4.84 -15.22
C ALA A 325 5.83 -5.93 -15.61
N LEU A 326 6.92 -6.10 -14.84
CA LEU A 326 7.93 -7.13 -15.10
C LEU A 326 7.37 -8.55 -14.98
N VAL A 327 6.54 -8.81 -13.96
CA VAL A 327 5.90 -10.11 -13.80
C VAL A 327 5.02 -10.43 -15.02
N MET A 328 4.24 -9.47 -15.51
CA MET A 328 3.40 -9.69 -16.70
C MET A 328 4.22 -9.82 -18.00
N LEU A 329 5.32 -9.09 -18.13
CA LEU A 329 6.19 -9.16 -19.32
C LEU A 329 6.97 -10.48 -19.39
N CYS A 330 7.42 -10.99 -18.25
CA CYS A 330 8.21 -12.22 -18.17
C CYS A 330 7.36 -13.49 -18.07
N THR A 331 6.02 -13.37 -18.06
CA THR A 331 5.10 -14.50 -17.91
C THR A 331 4.29 -14.73 -19.18
N PRO A 332 4.18 -15.98 -19.71
CA PRO A 332 3.27 -16.32 -20.80
C PRO A 332 1.83 -15.88 -20.49
N VAL A 333 1.09 -15.45 -21.53
CA VAL A 333 -0.24 -14.84 -21.36
C VAL A 333 -1.18 -15.73 -20.55
N GLU A 334 -1.16 -17.06 -20.80
CA GLU A 334 -2.01 -18.05 -20.16
C GLU A 334 -1.70 -18.28 -18.67
N ALA A 335 -0.49 -17.86 -18.23
CA ALA A 335 -0.01 -18.06 -16.88
C ALA A 335 -0.02 -16.78 -16.02
N ARG A 336 -0.32 -15.60 -16.62
CA ARG A 336 -0.24 -14.29 -15.95
C ARG A 336 -1.07 -14.23 -14.66
N GLY A 337 -2.30 -14.73 -14.69
CA GLY A 337 -3.15 -14.74 -13.50
C GLY A 337 -2.59 -15.58 -12.36
N ARG A 338 -2.01 -16.74 -12.67
CA ARG A 338 -1.35 -17.63 -11.69
C ARG A 338 -0.12 -16.97 -11.08
N MET A 339 0.70 -16.30 -11.91
CA MET A 339 1.90 -15.62 -11.46
C MET A 339 1.58 -14.38 -10.62
N MET A 340 0.51 -13.64 -10.94
CA MET A 340 0.01 -12.55 -10.09
C MET A 340 -0.47 -13.07 -8.73
N GLY A 341 -1.00 -14.27 -8.65
CA GLY A 341 -1.29 -14.95 -7.38
C GLY A 341 -0.02 -15.22 -6.55
N VAL A 342 1.04 -15.74 -7.18
CA VAL A 342 2.34 -15.93 -6.52
C VAL A 342 2.93 -14.58 -6.04
N LEU A 343 2.84 -13.54 -6.88
CA LEU A 343 3.24 -12.19 -6.52
C LEU A 343 2.51 -11.70 -5.25
N SER A 344 1.21 -11.94 -5.18
CA SER A 344 0.40 -11.56 -4.00
C SER A 344 0.86 -12.27 -2.73
N VAL A 345 1.27 -13.53 -2.83
CA VAL A 345 1.88 -14.26 -1.69
C VAL A 345 3.21 -13.61 -1.27
N CYS A 346 4.08 -13.27 -2.23
CA CYS A 346 5.36 -12.59 -1.94
C CYS A 346 5.13 -11.22 -1.27
N ILE A 347 4.10 -10.46 -1.70
CA ILE A 347 3.71 -9.20 -1.04
C ILE A 347 3.18 -9.46 0.37
N GLY A 348 2.42 -10.53 0.58
CA GLY A 348 1.89 -10.92 1.89
C GLY A 348 2.97 -11.22 2.94
N LEU A 349 4.19 -11.55 2.52
CA LEU A 349 5.34 -11.72 3.43
C LEU A 349 5.74 -10.42 4.15
N SER A 350 5.20 -9.26 3.73
CA SER A 350 5.35 -8.01 4.48
C SER A 350 4.88 -8.10 5.93
N THR A 351 3.91 -8.98 6.23
CA THR A 351 3.46 -9.27 7.59
C THR A 351 4.62 -9.76 8.47
N LEU A 352 5.49 -10.64 7.95
CA LEU A 352 6.69 -11.10 8.65
C LEU A 352 7.69 -9.96 8.84
N GLY A 353 7.83 -9.09 7.83
CA GLY A 353 8.71 -7.94 7.90
C GLY A 353 8.24 -6.92 8.96
N PHE A 354 6.95 -6.62 9.03
CA PHE A 354 6.40 -5.76 10.09
C PHE A 354 6.57 -6.36 11.49
N LEU A 355 6.37 -7.68 11.63
CA LEU A 355 6.63 -8.40 12.88
C LEU A 355 8.12 -8.29 13.26
N HIS A 356 9.02 -8.51 12.31
CA HIS A 356 10.46 -8.46 12.50
C HIS A 356 10.93 -7.07 12.95
N ILE A 357 10.62 -6.02 12.18
CA ILE A 357 11.02 -4.65 12.53
C ILE A 357 10.36 -4.16 13.82
N GLY A 358 9.13 -4.58 14.09
CA GLY A 358 8.43 -4.24 15.34
C GLY A 358 9.11 -4.84 16.56
N LEU A 359 9.53 -6.13 16.49
CA LEU A 359 10.29 -6.79 17.57
C LEU A 359 11.66 -6.14 17.77
N LEU A 360 12.39 -5.86 16.69
CA LEU A 360 13.67 -5.13 16.78
C LEU A 360 13.49 -3.75 17.39
N GLY A 361 12.43 -3.02 16.97
CA GLY A 361 12.13 -1.71 17.54
C GLY A 361 11.79 -1.75 19.02
N GLN A 362 11.12 -2.82 19.47
CA GLN A 362 10.80 -3.01 20.88
C GLN A 362 12.04 -3.31 21.74
N TRP A 363 13.02 -4.04 21.20
CA TRP A 363 14.21 -4.45 21.95
C TRP A 363 15.37 -3.44 21.87
N PHE A 364 15.55 -2.81 20.72
CA PHE A 364 16.72 -2.00 20.42
C PHE A 364 16.40 -0.54 20.09
N GLY A 365 15.11 -0.15 20.05
CA GLY A 365 14.66 1.15 19.58
C GLY A 365 14.52 1.23 18.06
N ALA A 366 13.78 2.24 17.58
CA ALA A 366 13.42 2.37 16.17
C ALA A 366 14.64 2.58 15.25
N GLU A 367 15.64 3.33 15.70
CA GLU A 367 16.86 3.63 14.94
C GLU A 367 17.62 2.35 14.59
N LEU A 368 18.00 1.56 15.62
CA LEU A 368 18.73 0.31 15.42
C LEU A 368 17.88 -0.73 14.69
N ALA A 369 16.58 -0.76 14.89
CA ALA A 369 15.68 -1.62 14.13
C ALA A 369 15.73 -1.34 12.62
N ILE A 370 15.73 -0.05 12.25
CA ILE A 370 15.85 0.37 10.84
C ILE A 370 17.25 0.00 10.31
N VAL A 371 18.32 0.26 11.07
CA VAL A 371 19.70 -0.12 10.69
C VAL A 371 19.80 -1.61 10.43
N ILE A 372 19.36 -2.44 11.36
CA ILE A 372 19.42 -3.91 11.22
C ILE A 372 18.63 -4.37 10.01
N CYS A 373 17.36 -3.96 9.89
CA CYS A 373 16.51 -4.35 8.77
C CYS A 373 17.09 -3.91 7.43
N THR A 374 17.63 -2.69 7.32
CA THR A 374 18.20 -2.21 6.06
C THR A 374 19.48 -2.96 5.70
N LEU A 375 20.36 -3.25 6.66
CA LEU A 375 21.56 -4.06 6.43
C LEU A 375 21.23 -5.49 6.02
N GLU A 376 20.28 -6.14 6.69
CA GLU A 376 19.78 -7.45 6.27
C GLU A 376 19.20 -7.40 4.86
N GLY A 377 18.41 -6.38 4.53
CA GLY A 377 17.86 -6.13 3.21
C GLY A 377 18.94 -5.95 2.13
N PHE A 378 20.03 -5.21 2.44
CA PHE A 378 21.19 -5.09 1.56
C PHE A 378 21.84 -6.44 1.29
N LEU A 379 22.12 -7.20 2.35
CA LEU A 379 22.73 -8.53 2.21
C LEU A 379 21.83 -9.48 1.42
N ALA A 380 20.53 -9.46 1.70
CA ALA A 380 19.55 -10.24 0.95
C ALA A 380 19.50 -9.82 -0.53
N LEU A 381 19.49 -8.51 -0.83
CA LEU A 381 19.49 -8.02 -2.22
C LEU A 381 20.79 -8.40 -2.96
N LEU A 382 21.93 -8.27 -2.31
CA LEU A 382 23.22 -8.71 -2.88
C LEU A 382 23.21 -10.21 -3.16
N LEU A 383 22.68 -11.01 -2.26
CA LEU A 383 22.53 -12.46 -2.46
C LEU A 383 21.61 -12.75 -3.66
N VAL A 384 20.48 -12.04 -3.77
CA VAL A 384 19.56 -12.16 -4.92
C VAL A 384 20.27 -11.82 -6.22
N CYS A 385 20.99 -10.70 -6.30
CA CYS A 385 21.74 -10.30 -7.49
C CYS A 385 22.83 -11.31 -7.87
N ARG A 386 23.42 -11.99 -6.88
CA ARG A 386 24.43 -13.02 -7.11
C ARG A 386 23.84 -14.35 -7.59
N LEU A 387 22.69 -14.76 -7.02
CA LEU A 387 22.02 -16.02 -7.38
C LEU A 387 21.21 -15.91 -8.68
N TRP A 388 20.64 -14.75 -8.95
CA TRP A 388 19.84 -14.45 -10.13
C TRP A 388 20.34 -13.18 -10.83
N PRO A 389 21.52 -13.24 -11.52
CA PRO A 389 22.08 -12.09 -12.22
C PRO A 389 21.14 -11.55 -13.31
N GLU A 390 20.14 -12.32 -13.71
CA GLU A 390 19.09 -11.93 -14.65
C GLU A 390 18.30 -10.69 -14.19
N VAL A 391 18.24 -10.38 -12.89
CA VAL A 391 17.59 -9.16 -12.38
C VAL A 391 18.38 -7.88 -12.70
N LEU A 392 19.67 -8.03 -13.04
CA LEU A 392 20.56 -6.97 -13.50
C LEU A 392 20.85 -7.07 -15.02
N ALA A 393 20.07 -7.84 -15.78
CA ALA A 393 20.18 -7.91 -17.23
C ALA A 393 19.17 -6.95 -17.90
N PRO A 394 19.46 -6.43 -19.10
CA PRO A 394 18.49 -5.65 -19.86
C PRO A 394 17.20 -6.44 -20.09
N GLN A 395 16.04 -5.77 -19.96
CA GLN A 395 14.77 -6.40 -20.31
C GLN A 395 14.64 -6.43 -21.84
N THR A 396 14.46 -7.61 -22.38
CA THR A 396 14.12 -7.84 -23.79
C THR A 396 12.66 -8.25 -23.89
N LEU A 397 12.02 -7.99 -25.03
CA LEU A 397 10.73 -8.60 -25.36
C LEU A 397 10.95 -10.10 -25.56
N PRO A 398 10.01 -10.94 -25.12
CA PRO A 398 10.07 -12.39 -25.35
C PRO A 398 9.95 -12.74 -26.82
#